data_ff80bed3d3717886b8e575e8c9dfe597
#
_entry.id   ff80bed3d3717886b8e575e8c9dfe597
#
_cell.length_a   1.000
_cell.length_b   1.000
_cell.length_c   1.000
_cell.angle_alpha   90.00
_cell.angle_beta   90.00
_cell.angle_gamma   90.00
#
_symmetry.space_group_name_H-M   'P 1'
#
loop_
_entity.id
_entity.type
_entity.pdbx_description
1 polymer ?
#
loop_
_entity_poly.entity_id
_entity_poly.type
_entity_poly.pdbx_seq_one_letter_code
_entity_poly.pdbx_strand_id
1 'polypeptide(L)'
;MKKRRVVITGLGIVSPVGNTVDEAWRNIVNGTSGIATLKNIDTEGQAVTFGGSVKNFDVFEYLSPKEAKKMDIFIHYGMAAGIKAIEDSGIEISESNAERIGVA
;
A
#
# COMPACT_ATOMS: atom_id res chain seq x y z
N MET A 1 -12.05 -11.63 -33.94
CA MET A 1 -11.03 -11.88 -32.89
C MET A 1 -11.64 -11.61 -31.53
N LYS A 2 -11.63 -12.63 -30.67
CA LYS A 2 -12.12 -12.43 -29.29
C LYS A 2 -11.11 -11.62 -28.49
N LYS A 3 -11.51 -10.48 -27.93
CA LYS A 3 -10.69 -9.72 -27.03
C LYS A 3 -10.66 -10.40 -25.65
N ARG A 4 -9.49 -10.51 -25.07
CA ARG A 4 -9.36 -11.01 -23.70
C ARG A 4 -9.92 -9.96 -22.74
N ARG A 5 -10.76 -10.38 -21.81
CA ARG A 5 -11.28 -9.52 -20.74
C ARG A 5 -10.34 -9.61 -19.54
N VAL A 6 -9.94 -8.46 -19.05
CA VAL A 6 -9.14 -8.35 -17.82
C VAL A 6 -9.94 -7.53 -16.81
N VAL A 7 -10.02 -8.03 -15.60
CA VAL A 7 -10.79 -7.39 -14.52
C VAL A 7 -9.91 -7.24 -13.28
N ILE A 8 -10.20 -6.21 -12.49
CA ILE A 8 -9.58 -6.01 -11.19
C ILE A 8 -10.43 -6.74 -10.15
N THR A 9 -9.82 -7.65 -9.40
CA THR A 9 -10.53 -8.49 -8.42
C THR A 9 -10.25 -8.11 -6.98
N GLY A 10 -9.21 -7.35 -6.72
CA GLY A 10 -8.88 -6.91 -5.37
C GLY A 10 -7.99 -5.69 -5.37
N LEU A 11 -8.11 -4.86 -4.34
CA LEU A 11 -7.37 -3.63 -4.16
C LEU A 11 -6.73 -3.58 -2.77
N GLY A 12 -5.52 -3.07 -2.72
CA GLY A 12 -4.84 -2.71 -1.49
C GLY A 12 -4.10 -1.41 -1.67
N ILE A 13 -4.00 -0.63 -0.61
CA ILE A 13 -3.36 0.67 -0.64
C ILE A 13 -2.65 0.97 0.68
N VAL A 14 -1.52 1.63 0.58
CA VAL A 14 -0.88 2.37 1.67
C VAL A 14 -0.52 3.73 1.10
N SER A 15 -1.08 4.78 1.68
CA SER A 15 -0.95 6.13 1.12
C SER A 15 -1.06 7.21 2.20
N PRO A 16 -0.68 8.46 1.88
CA PRO A 16 -0.87 9.59 2.80
C PRO A 16 -2.33 9.89 3.13
N VAL A 17 -3.29 9.42 2.35
CA VAL A 17 -4.73 9.63 2.60
C VAL A 17 -5.41 8.45 3.30
N GLY A 18 -4.72 7.34 3.46
CA GLY A 18 -5.24 6.19 4.19
C GLY A 18 -4.49 4.90 3.91
N ASN A 19 -4.57 3.97 4.84
CA ASN A 19 -3.93 2.65 4.80
C ASN A 19 -4.92 1.53 4.48
N THR A 20 -6.17 1.86 4.22
CA THR A 20 -7.19 0.98 3.67
C THR A 20 -7.86 1.67 2.49
N VAL A 21 -8.43 0.87 1.59
CA VAL A 21 -9.17 1.42 0.43
C VAL A 21 -10.35 2.26 0.90
N ASP A 22 -11.09 1.80 1.89
CA ASP A 22 -12.25 2.52 2.42
C ASP A 22 -11.86 3.86 3.06
N GLU A 23 -10.82 3.89 3.87
CA GLU A 23 -10.30 5.12 4.47
C GLU A 23 -9.80 6.10 3.40
N ALA A 24 -8.99 5.63 2.47
CA ALA A 24 -8.44 6.44 1.39
C ALA A 24 -9.55 7.03 0.53
N TRP A 25 -10.52 6.23 0.14
CA TRP A 25 -11.64 6.67 -0.67
C TRP A 25 -12.50 7.71 0.04
N ARG A 26 -12.84 7.47 1.30
CA ARG A 26 -13.59 8.43 2.13
C ARG A 26 -12.86 9.77 2.22
N ASN A 27 -11.56 9.76 2.45
CA ASN A 27 -10.76 10.98 2.54
C ASN A 27 -10.68 11.71 1.19
N ILE A 28 -10.54 10.99 0.08
CA ILE A 28 -10.55 11.57 -1.27
C ILE A 28 -11.89 12.24 -1.57
N VAL A 29 -13.00 11.54 -1.31
CA VAL A 29 -14.35 12.08 -1.54
C VAL A 29 -14.62 13.32 -0.70
N ASN A 30 -14.13 13.33 0.54
CA ASN A 30 -14.28 14.47 1.45
C ASN A 30 -13.28 15.61 1.17
N GLY A 31 -12.40 15.47 0.23
CA GLY A 31 -11.37 16.46 -0.07
C GLY A 31 -10.30 16.61 1.01
N THR A 32 -10.11 15.60 1.85
CA THR A 32 -9.11 15.60 2.90
C THR A 32 -7.72 15.42 2.29
N SER A 33 -6.83 16.39 2.50
CA SER A 33 -5.46 16.33 2.00
C SER A 33 -4.59 15.39 2.85
N GLY A 34 -3.76 14.60 2.17
CA GLY A 34 -2.68 13.85 2.80
C GLY A 34 -1.36 14.62 2.89
N ILE A 35 -1.32 15.84 2.39
CA ILE A 35 -0.12 16.68 2.39
C ILE A 35 -0.06 17.48 3.68
N ALA A 36 1.11 17.45 4.33
CA ALA A 36 1.34 18.18 5.57
C ALA A 36 2.84 18.52 5.69
N THR A 37 3.19 19.31 6.69
CA THR A 37 4.60 19.57 7.01
C THR A 37 5.32 18.26 7.31
N LEU A 38 6.46 18.06 6.66
CA LEU A 38 7.30 16.88 6.88
C LEU A 38 7.92 16.91 8.27
N LYS A 39 7.76 15.83 9.03
CA LYS A 39 8.28 15.67 10.40
C LYS A 39 9.28 14.52 10.53
N ASN A 40 9.34 13.65 9.54
CA ASN A 40 10.18 12.46 9.55
C ASN A 40 11.57 12.67 8.94
N ILE A 41 11.81 13.83 8.36
CA ILE A 41 13.10 14.25 7.83
C ILE A 41 13.39 15.68 8.25
N ASP A 42 14.68 16.02 8.29
CA ASP A 42 15.13 17.40 8.52
C ASP A 42 14.97 18.20 7.23
N THR A 43 14.13 19.23 7.29
CA THR A 43 13.84 20.12 6.16
C THR A 43 14.56 21.46 6.25
N GLU A 44 15.43 21.66 7.25
CA GLU A 44 16.18 22.90 7.40
C GLU A 44 17.02 23.20 6.15
N GLY A 45 16.89 24.41 5.62
CA GLY A 45 17.56 24.80 4.39
C GLY A 45 16.95 24.28 3.10
N GLN A 46 15.85 23.53 3.17
CA GLN A 46 15.13 23.03 1.99
C GLN A 46 14.06 24.04 1.53
N ALA A 47 13.90 24.15 0.21
CA ALA A 47 12.87 25.02 -0.39
C ALA A 47 11.45 24.49 -0.16
N VAL A 48 11.31 23.16 -0.05
CA VAL A 48 10.02 22.48 0.18
C VAL A 48 10.09 21.76 1.52
N THR A 49 9.13 22.04 2.40
CA THR A 49 9.06 21.52 3.77
C THR A 49 7.81 20.67 4.03
N PHE A 50 7.03 20.41 3.00
CA PHE A 50 5.79 19.65 3.08
C PHE A 50 5.75 18.51 2.06
N GLY A 51 4.95 17.51 2.33
CA GLY A 51 4.78 16.36 1.45
C GLY A 51 3.76 15.39 1.99
N GLY A 52 3.51 14.32 1.25
CA GLY A 52 2.63 13.24 1.66
C GLY A 52 3.41 12.15 2.38
N SER A 53 3.14 11.96 3.66
CA SER A 53 3.71 10.87 4.46
C SER A 53 2.62 9.89 4.89
N VAL A 54 2.95 8.61 4.90
CA VAL A 54 2.08 7.56 5.44
C VAL A 54 1.96 7.76 6.96
N LYS A 55 0.74 7.64 7.48
CA LYS A 55 0.40 7.85 8.89
C LYS A 55 -0.20 6.57 9.48
N ASN A 56 0.05 6.35 10.76
CA ASN A 56 -0.59 5.27 11.53
C ASN A 56 -0.38 3.86 10.91
N PHE A 57 0.76 3.66 10.26
CA PHE A 57 1.09 2.37 9.66
C PHE A 57 1.80 1.48 10.67
N ASP A 58 1.27 0.29 10.89
CA ASP A 58 1.88 -0.75 11.73
C ASP A 58 2.32 -1.92 10.86
N VAL A 59 3.62 -2.03 10.65
CA VAL A 59 4.22 -3.11 9.87
C VAL A 59 3.99 -4.48 10.50
N PHE A 60 3.84 -4.55 11.82
CA PHE A 60 3.68 -5.82 12.54
C PHE A 60 2.31 -6.48 12.36
N GLU A 61 1.35 -5.79 11.76
CA GLU A 61 0.11 -6.41 11.27
C GLU A 61 0.36 -7.34 10.08
N TYR A 62 1.47 -7.18 9.36
CA TYR A 62 1.78 -7.88 8.11
C TYR A 62 3.04 -8.71 8.18
N LEU A 63 4.05 -8.27 8.91
CA LEU A 63 5.37 -8.87 8.97
C LEU A 63 5.78 -9.13 10.42
N SER A 64 6.56 -10.20 10.64
CA SER A 64 7.22 -10.41 11.92
C SER A 64 8.31 -9.35 12.16
N PRO A 65 8.68 -9.07 13.43
CA PRO A 65 9.78 -8.15 13.71
C PRO A 65 11.10 -8.54 13.05
N LYS A 66 11.35 -9.83 12.91
CA LYS A 66 12.55 -10.38 12.25
C LYS A 66 12.55 -10.06 10.76
N GLU A 67 11.43 -10.24 10.09
CA GLU A 67 11.27 -9.92 8.66
C GLU A 67 11.34 -8.41 8.42
N ALA A 68 10.66 -7.63 9.24
CA ALA A 68 10.62 -6.18 9.12
C ALA A 68 12.02 -5.54 9.22
N LYS A 69 12.90 -6.07 10.07
CA LYS A 69 14.27 -5.59 10.22
C LYS A 69 15.15 -5.80 8.99
N LYS A 70 14.81 -6.74 8.12
CA LYS A 70 15.56 -7.07 6.91
C LYS A 70 15.15 -6.25 5.71
N MET A 71 14.11 -5.44 5.83
CA MET A 71 13.47 -4.73 4.73
C MET A 71 13.44 -3.23 5.00
N ASP A 72 13.61 -2.44 3.96
CA ASP A 72 13.41 -1.00 4.03
C ASP A 72 11.90 -0.66 4.06
N ILE A 73 11.56 0.53 4.50
CA ILE A 73 10.18 0.95 4.74
C ILE A 73 9.31 0.88 3.48
N PHE A 74 9.86 1.16 2.29
CA PHE A 74 9.09 1.06 1.05
C PHE A 74 8.63 -0.38 0.77
N ILE A 75 9.43 -1.36 1.17
CA ILE A 75 9.06 -2.78 1.06
C ILE A 75 7.93 -3.11 2.03
N HIS A 76 7.94 -2.54 3.25
CA HIS A 76 6.85 -2.69 4.21
C HIS A 76 5.52 -2.22 3.60
N TYR A 77 5.51 -1.07 2.96
CA TYR A 77 4.31 -0.52 2.30
C TYR A 77 3.84 -1.40 1.14
N GLY A 78 4.78 -1.84 0.30
CA GLY A 78 4.48 -2.74 -0.81
C GLY A 78 3.91 -4.08 -0.36
N MET A 79 4.50 -4.68 0.67
CA MET A 79 4.01 -5.94 1.26
C MET A 79 2.61 -5.77 1.84
N ALA A 80 2.36 -4.72 2.60
CA ALA A 80 1.05 -4.46 3.20
C ALA A 80 -0.03 -4.26 2.13
N ALA A 81 0.23 -3.46 1.13
CA ALA A 81 -0.71 -3.22 0.03
C ALA A 81 -0.97 -4.50 -0.78
N GLY A 82 0.07 -5.28 -1.07
CA GLY A 82 -0.04 -6.54 -1.79
C GLY A 82 -0.84 -7.59 -1.03
N ILE A 83 -0.58 -7.76 0.26
CA ILE A 83 -1.33 -8.69 1.13
C ILE A 83 -2.80 -8.32 1.15
N LYS A 84 -3.13 -7.04 1.34
CA LYS A 84 -4.51 -6.56 1.33
C LYS A 84 -5.21 -6.79 -0.01
N ALA A 85 -4.52 -6.58 -1.12
CA ALA A 85 -5.08 -6.82 -2.45
C ALA A 85 -5.41 -8.30 -2.67
N ILE A 86 -4.53 -9.20 -2.24
CA ILE A 86 -4.75 -10.65 -2.33
C ILE A 86 -5.94 -11.07 -1.46
N GLU A 87 -6.01 -10.59 -0.22
CA GLU A 87 -7.13 -10.86 0.69
C GLU A 87 -8.45 -10.36 0.11
N ASP A 88 -8.47 -9.13 -0.39
CA ASP A 88 -9.66 -8.51 -0.98
C ASP A 88 -10.15 -9.27 -2.22
N SER A 89 -9.23 -9.80 -3.03
CA SER A 89 -9.57 -10.58 -4.22
C SER A 89 -10.20 -11.93 -3.92
N GLY A 90 -9.95 -12.47 -2.73
CA GLY A 90 -10.37 -13.82 -2.37
C GLY A 90 -9.68 -14.94 -3.12
N ILE A 91 -8.60 -14.64 -3.86
CA ILE A 91 -7.86 -15.67 -4.61
C ILE A 91 -7.13 -16.61 -3.66
N GLU A 92 -7.25 -17.90 -3.93
CA GLU A 92 -6.48 -18.93 -3.24
C GLU A 92 -5.35 -19.42 -4.15
N ILE A 93 -4.11 -19.23 -3.71
CA ILE A 93 -2.93 -19.67 -4.44
C ILE A 93 -2.63 -21.12 -4.06
N SER A 94 -2.61 -21.99 -5.06
CA SER A 94 -2.35 -23.42 -4.92
C SER A 94 -1.40 -23.92 -6.01
N GLU A 95 -1.00 -25.17 -5.91
CA GLU A 95 -0.15 -25.80 -6.95
C GLU A 95 -0.77 -25.73 -8.35
N SER A 96 -2.12 -25.69 -8.43
CA SER A 96 -2.81 -25.66 -9.73
C SER A 96 -2.73 -24.32 -10.44
N ASN A 97 -2.46 -23.21 -9.74
CA ASN A 97 -2.46 -21.87 -10.32
C ASN A 97 -1.22 -21.04 -10.01
N ALA A 98 -0.35 -21.50 -9.11
CA ALA A 98 0.79 -20.72 -8.64
C ALA A 98 1.72 -20.26 -9.79
N GLU A 99 1.97 -21.09 -10.77
CA GLU A 99 2.81 -20.75 -11.94
C GLU A 99 2.19 -19.68 -12.86
N ARG A 100 0.90 -19.42 -12.71
CA ARG A 100 0.15 -18.45 -13.52
C ARG A 100 -0.04 -17.12 -12.79
N ILE A 101 0.46 -17.01 -11.57
CA ILE A 101 0.32 -15.82 -10.73
C ILE A 101 1.69 -15.20 -10.54
N GLY A 102 1.81 -13.92 -10.83
CA GLY A 102 3.05 -13.19 -10.70
C GLY A 102 2.85 -11.80 -10.11
N VAL A 103 3.96 -11.17 -9.78
CA VAL A 103 4.02 -9.78 -9.28
C VAL A 103 4.91 -8.98 -10.21
N ALA A 104 4.45 -7.78 -10.57
CA ALA A 104 5.17 -6.86 -11.45
C ALA A 104 5.32 -5.47 -10.82
#